data_84fbd20f4dae83f4e645fa259ede54b5
#
_entry.id   84fbd20f4dae83f4e645fa259ede54b5
#
_cell.length_a   1.000
_cell.length_b   1.000
_cell.length_c   1.000
_cell.angle_alpha   90.00
_cell.angle_beta   90.00
_cell.angle_gamma   90.00
#
_symmetry.space_group_name_H-M   'P 1'
#
loop_
_entity.id
_entity.type
_entity.pdbx_description
1 polymer ?
#
loop_
_entity_poly.entity_id
_entity_poly.type
_entity_poly.pdbx_seq_one_letter_code
_entity_poly.pdbx_strand_id
1 'polypeptide(L)'
;MEQYKKEFIDFMLESKVLKFGDFTLKSGRKSPFFMNAGGYVTGNQLKRLGEYYAKAIVDQYGKDFDVLFGPAYKGIPLAVATTIALDHLYGMEVRYCSDRKEEKDHGADKGSFLGTKLQDGDRVVMIEDVTTSGKSMEETVPKVRGAANVEIV
;
A
#
# COMPACT_ATOMS: atom_id res chain seq x y z
N MET A 1 12.17 -3.34 -19.12
CA MET A 1 11.81 -3.02 -17.71
C MET A 1 12.05 -1.53 -17.50
N GLU A 2 11.05 -0.80 -17.05
CA GLU A 2 11.13 0.63 -16.82
C GLU A 2 12.20 0.95 -15.75
N GLN A 3 12.81 2.14 -15.89
CA GLN A 3 13.94 2.54 -15.05
C GLN A 3 13.60 2.52 -13.55
N TYR A 4 12.42 3.03 -13.16
CA TYR A 4 12.02 3.06 -11.75
C TYR A 4 11.85 1.66 -11.13
N LYS A 5 11.52 0.64 -11.92
CA LYS A 5 11.42 -0.76 -11.44
C LYS A 5 12.79 -1.33 -11.11
N LYS A 6 13.81 -0.99 -11.91
CA LYS A 6 15.20 -1.38 -11.62
C LYS A 6 15.69 -0.71 -10.34
N GLU A 7 15.49 0.60 -10.26
CA GLU A 7 15.84 1.39 -9.07
C GLU A 7 15.14 0.89 -7.80
N PHE A 8 13.88 0.46 -7.92
CA PHE A 8 13.16 -0.13 -6.81
C PHE A 8 13.77 -1.46 -6.34
N ILE A 9 14.21 -2.31 -7.27
CA ILE A 9 14.91 -3.56 -6.90
C ILE A 9 16.20 -3.25 -6.16
N ASP A 10 17.00 -2.32 -6.65
CA ASP A 10 18.24 -1.88 -6.01
C ASP A 10 17.95 -1.31 -4.61
N PHE A 11 16.92 -0.50 -4.48
CA PHE A 11 16.46 0.04 -3.20
C PHE A 11 16.02 -1.04 -2.21
N MET A 12 15.33 -2.08 -2.65
CA MET A 12 14.95 -3.21 -1.81
C MET A 12 16.19 -3.96 -1.28
N LEU A 13 17.23 -4.10 -2.10
CA LEU A 13 18.49 -4.72 -1.71
C LEU A 13 19.27 -3.85 -0.72
N GLU A 14 19.41 -2.56 -1.00
CA GLU A 14 20.04 -1.59 -0.08
C GLU A 14 19.36 -1.58 1.29
N SER A 15 18.04 -1.60 1.30
CA SER A 15 17.22 -1.61 2.52
C SER A 15 17.20 -2.96 3.23
N LYS A 16 17.84 -3.98 2.66
CA LYS A 16 17.86 -5.37 3.17
C LYS A 16 16.46 -5.98 3.31
N VAL A 17 15.50 -5.45 2.57
CA VAL A 17 14.13 -5.97 2.47
C VAL A 17 14.09 -7.17 1.56
N LEU A 18 14.79 -7.13 0.44
CA LEU A 18 15.00 -8.26 -0.46
C LEU A 18 16.37 -8.89 -0.20
N LYS A 19 16.38 -10.19 0.04
CA LYS A 19 17.60 -10.98 0.24
C LYS A 19 17.58 -12.20 -0.66
N PHE A 20 18.72 -12.53 -1.24
CA PHE A 20 18.93 -13.78 -1.96
C PHE A 20 19.64 -14.80 -1.08
N GLY A 21 19.31 -16.07 -1.24
CA GLY A 21 19.88 -17.17 -0.46
C GLY A 21 19.01 -18.42 -0.52
N ASP A 22 19.27 -19.35 0.38
CA ASP A 22 18.45 -20.56 0.55
C ASP A 22 17.52 -20.38 1.75
N PHE A 23 16.25 -20.11 1.47
CA PHE A 23 15.24 -19.86 2.50
C PHE A 23 14.15 -20.93 2.47
N THR A 24 13.60 -21.23 3.64
CA THR A 24 12.40 -22.03 3.79
C THR A 24 11.27 -21.13 4.30
N LEU A 25 10.23 -20.96 3.49
CA LEU A 25 9.07 -20.14 3.83
C LEU A 25 8.21 -20.81 4.90
N LYS A 26 7.31 -20.05 5.55
CA LYS A 26 6.35 -20.60 6.54
C LYS A 26 5.49 -21.74 5.99
N SER A 27 5.26 -21.77 4.69
CA SER A 27 4.56 -22.86 3.98
C SER A 27 5.39 -24.13 3.84
N GLY A 28 6.69 -24.13 4.24
CA GLY A 28 7.64 -25.21 3.99
C GLY A 28 8.30 -25.16 2.61
N ARG A 29 7.86 -24.29 1.71
CA ARG A 29 8.42 -24.16 0.35
C ARG A 29 9.82 -23.55 0.40
N LYS A 30 10.73 -24.11 -0.38
CA LYS A 30 12.05 -23.52 -0.62
C LYS A 30 11.95 -22.31 -1.56
N SER A 31 12.72 -21.28 -1.26
CA SER A 31 12.77 -20.06 -2.05
C SER A 31 14.20 -19.54 -2.15
N PRO A 32 14.66 -19.11 -3.35
CA PRO A 32 15.99 -18.51 -3.53
C PRO A 32 16.03 -17.06 -3.07
N PHE A 33 14.92 -16.49 -2.61
CA PHE A 33 14.83 -15.14 -2.09
C PHE A 33 13.84 -15.05 -0.93
N PHE A 34 14.01 -14.00 -0.14
CA PHE A 34 13.11 -13.64 0.97
C PHE A 34 12.84 -12.14 0.96
N MET A 35 11.60 -11.75 1.14
CA MET A 35 11.18 -10.35 1.27
C MET A 35 10.59 -10.09 2.65
N ASN A 36 11.04 -9.00 3.27
CA ASN A 36 10.46 -8.50 4.52
C ASN A 36 10.20 -6.99 4.41
N ALA A 37 9.01 -6.62 3.97
CA ALA A 37 8.60 -5.23 3.81
C ALA A 37 8.54 -4.43 5.13
N GLY A 38 8.60 -5.10 6.29
CA GLY A 38 8.77 -4.45 7.59
C GLY A 38 10.15 -3.83 7.82
N GLY A 39 11.09 -4.01 6.89
CA GLY A 39 12.44 -3.42 6.95
C GLY A 39 12.54 -1.95 6.56
N TYR A 40 11.49 -1.36 6.03
CA TYR A 40 11.44 0.09 5.71
C TYR A 40 11.05 0.86 6.97
N VAL A 41 12.03 1.41 7.68
CA VAL A 41 11.81 2.02 9.01
C VAL A 41 12.33 3.44 9.16
N THR A 42 13.19 3.91 8.24
CA THR A 42 13.69 5.28 8.27
C THR A 42 12.86 6.23 7.41
N GLY A 43 12.91 7.52 7.71
CA GLY A 43 12.23 8.54 6.90
C GLY A 43 12.66 8.52 5.43
N ASN A 44 13.95 8.33 5.16
CA ASN A 44 14.45 8.20 3.79
C ASN A 44 13.91 6.96 3.07
N GLN A 45 13.87 5.82 3.76
CA GLN A 45 13.30 4.59 3.21
C GLN A 45 11.80 4.75 2.91
N LEU A 46 11.03 5.32 3.83
CA LEU A 46 9.59 5.54 3.64
C LEU A 46 9.31 6.54 2.53
N LYS A 47 10.10 7.61 2.44
CA LYS A 47 10.00 8.59 1.34
C LYS A 47 10.23 7.92 -0.01
N ARG A 48 11.34 7.19 -0.17
CA ARG A 48 11.68 6.49 -1.41
C ARG A 48 10.66 5.42 -1.77
N LEU A 49 10.20 4.65 -0.78
CA LEU A 49 9.15 3.66 -0.96
C LEU A 49 7.88 4.29 -1.53
N GLY A 50 7.41 5.39 -0.94
CA GLY A 50 6.25 6.13 -1.41
C GLY A 50 6.42 6.65 -2.84
N GLU A 51 7.61 7.15 -3.18
CA GLU A 51 7.93 7.63 -4.53
C GLU A 51 7.86 6.51 -5.58
N TYR A 52 8.38 5.31 -5.29
CA TYR A 52 8.30 4.16 -6.20
C TYR A 52 6.86 3.69 -6.39
N TYR A 53 6.08 3.60 -5.31
CA TYR A 53 4.67 3.27 -5.43
C TYR A 53 3.88 4.32 -6.21
N ALA A 54 4.13 5.61 -5.97
CA ALA A 54 3.49 6.70 -6.71
C ALA A 54 3.78 6.62 -8.21
N LYS A 55 5.02 6.38 -8.59
CA LYS A 55 5.42 6.19 -10.00
C LYS A 55 4.72 4.99 -10.63
N ALA A 56 4.67 3.86 -9.93
CA ALA A 56 3.99 2.66 -10.40
C ALA A 56 2.48 2.88 -10.59
N ILE A 57 1.83 3.55 -9.63
CA ILE A 57 0.39 3.85 -9.69
C ILE A 57 0.09 4.74 -10.90
N VAL A 58 0.82 5.84 -11.05
CA VAL A 58 0.59 6.77 -12.16
C VAL A 58 0.88 6.13 -13.52
N ASP A 59 1.90 5.27 -13.61
CA ASP A 59 2.22 4.52 -14.82
C ASP A 59 1.13 3.53 -15.21
N GLN A 60 0.51 2.84 -14.25
CA GLN A 60 -0.47 1.78 -14.50
C GLN A 60 -1.92 2.29 -14.56
N TYR A 61 -2.28 3.24 -13.73
CA TYR A 61 -3.67 3.70 -13.53
C TYR A 61 -3.90 5.16 -13.89
N GLY A 62 -2.83 5.91 -14.18
CA GLY A 62 -2.94 7.35 -14.42
C GLY A 62 -3.17 8.14 -13.14
N LYS A 63 -3.79 9.31 -13.28
CA LYS A 63 -4.00 10.27 -12.19
C LYS A 63 -5.49 10.43 -11.79
N ASP A 64 -6.38 9.70 -12.41
CA ASP A 64 -7.82 9.84 -12.20
C ASP A 64 -8.33 8.88 -11.12
N PHE A 65 -7.97 9.16 -9.87
CA PHE A 65 -8.49 8.51 -8.69
C PHE A 65 -8.44 9.46 -7.47
N ASP A 66 -9.27 9.18 -6.48
CA ASP A 66 -9.53 10.07 -5.34
C ASP A 66 -8.91 9.58 -4.05
N VAL A 67 -8.83 8.27 -3.88
CA VAL A 67 -8.44 7.64 -2.61
C VAL A 67 -7.43 6.54 -2.85
N LEU A 68 -6.39 6.53 -2.00
CA LEU A 68 -5.44 5.45 -1.90
C LEU A 68 -5.72 4.64 -0.63
N PHE A 69 -6.00 3.36 -0.81
CA PHE A 69 -6.34 2.47 0.29
C PHE A 69 -5.21 1.49 0.58
N GLY A 70 -4.75 1.46 1.82
CA GLY A 70 -3.74 0.50 2.30
C GLY A 70 -4.27 -0.33 3.47
N PRO A 71 -4.37 -1.66 3.33
CA PRO A 71 -4.86 -2.53 4.41
C PRO A 71 -3.96 -2.51 5.66
N ALA A 72 -4.58 -2.51 6.85
CA ALA A 72 -3.86 -2.57 8.11
C ALA A 72 -3.06 -3.90 8.22
N TYR A 73 -1.89 -3.87 8.85
CA TYR A 73 -1.26 -2.67 9.44
C TYR A 73 -0.17 -2.06 8.57
N LYS A 74 0.57 -2.86 7.80
CA LYS A 74 1.70 -2.40 6.97
C LYS A 74 1.27 -1.48 5.83
N GLY A 75 0.05 -1.66 5.33
CA GLY A 75 -0.54 -0.78 4.32
C GLY A 75 -0.78 0.65 4.81
N ILE A 76 -0.89 0.87 6.12
CA ILE A 76 -1.12 2.22 6.67
C ILE A 76 0.05 3.16 6.39
N PRO A 77 1.29 2.87 6.86
CA PRO A 77 2.43 3.73 6.55
C PRO A 77 2.74 3.78 5.06
N LEU A 78 2.50 2.70 4.33
CA LEU A 78 2.66 2.66 2.88
C LEU A 78 1.71 3.63 2.17
N ALA A 79 0.42 3.62 2.53
CA ALA A 79 -0.58 4.52 1.97
C ALA A 79 -0.24 5.99 2.28
N VAL A 80 0.15 6.30 3.50
CA VAL A 80 0.54 7.65 3.91
C VAL A 80 1.77 8.13 3.12
N ALA A 81 2.83 7.34 3.07
CA ALA A 81 4.06 7.67 2.34
C ALA A 81 3.78 7.86 0.84
N THR A 82 2.96 7.02 0.25
CA THR A 82 2.60 7.11 -1.18
C THR A 82 1.72 8.32 -1.47
N THR A 83 0.78 8.64 -0.60
CA THR A 83 -0.07 9.84 -0.74
C THR A 83 0.79 11.13 -0.73
N ILE A 84 1.75 11.21 0.17
CA ILE A 84 2.71 12.33 0.22
C ILE A 84 3.54 12.40 -1.08
N ALA A 85 3.99 11.26 -1.59
CA ALA A 85 4.76 11.22 -2.84
C ALA A 85 3.92 11.61 -4.07
N LEU A 86 2.63 11.24 -4.12
CA LEU A 86 1.72 11.63 -5.19
C LEU A 86 1.54 13.16 -5.24
N ASP A 87 1.42 13.82 -4.09
CA ASP A 87 1.40 15.28 -4.02
C ASP A 87 2.74 15.87 -4.46
N HIS A 88 3.83 15.42 -3.87
CA HIS A 88 5.17 15.95 -4.13
C HIS A 88 5.61 15.80 -5.59
N LEU A 89 5.41 14.63 -6.20
CA LEU A 89 5.87 14.34 -7.55
C LEU A 89 4.90 14.80 -8.65
N TYR A 90 3.61 14.78 -8.38
CA TYR A 90 2.57 14.98 -9.41
C TYR A 90 1.54 16.05 -9.07
N GLY A 91 1.62 16.69 -7.91
CA GLY A 91 0.65 17.69 -7.47
C GLY A 91 -0.76 17.13 -7.26
N MET A 92 -0.87 15.84 -6.92
CA MET A 92 -2.15 15.16 -6.75
C MET A 92 -2.61 15.20 -5.29
N GLU A 93 -3.76 15.77 -5.02
CA GLU A 93 -4.43 15.75 -3.71
C GLU A 93 -5.24 14.47 -3.52
N VAL A 94 -4.55 13.34 -3.31
CA VAL A 94 -5.19 12.06 -3.04
C VAL A 94 -5.39 11.87 -1.54
N ARG A 95 -6.57 11.44 -1.14
CA ARG A 95 -6.89 11.10 0.25
C ARG A 95 -6.44 9.68 0.57
N TYR A 96 -5.95 9.41 1.79
CA TYR A 96 -5.65 8.04 2.19
C TYR A 96 -6.77 7.45 3.05
N CYS A 97 -6.93 6.15 2.95
CA CYS A 97 -7.83 5.36 3.78
C CYS A 97 -7.16 4.02 4.12
N SER A 98 -7.45 3.52 5.30
CA SER A 98 -7.03 2.19 5.75
C SER A 98 -8.13 1.56 6.58
N ASP A 99 -8.19 0.24 6.62
CA ASP A 99 -9.11 -0.43 7.54
C ASP A 99 -8.49 -0.57 8.94
N ARG A 100 -9.35 -0.92 9.88
CA ARG A 100 -8.96 -1.40 11.22
C ARG A 100 -9.20 -2.90 11.26
N LYS A 101 -8.33 -3.64 11.95
CA LYS A 101 -8.58 -5.06 12.24
C LYS A 101 -9.57 -5.25 13.37
N GLU A 102 -9.73 -4.23 14.22
CA GLU A 102 -10.65 -4.21 15.35
C GLU A 102 -11.58 -2.99 15.25
N GLU A 103 -12.87 -3.19 15.43
CA GLU A 103 -13.83 -2.09 15.49
C GLU A 103 -13.61 -1.26 16.76
N LYS A 104 -13.65 0.06 16.62
CA LYS A 104 -13.50 0.98 17.73
C LYS A 104 -14.87 1.52 18.13
N ASP A 105 -15.32 1.18 19.36
CA ASP A 105 -16.62 1.60 19.89
C ASP A 105 -16.62 3.02 20.48
N HIS A 106 -15.46 3.64 20.67
CA HIS A 106 -15.29 4.87 21.43
C HIS A 106 -14.52 5.96 20.68
N GLY A 107 -14.89 7.22 20.91
CA GLY A 107 -14.21 8.41 20.41
C GLY A 107 -14.81 9.01 19.13
N ALA A 108 -14.18 10.10 18.66
CA ALA A 108 -14.62 10.81 17.45
C ALA A 108 -14.46 9.97 16.17
N ASP A 109 -13.56 8.99 16.18
CA ASP A 109 -13.25 8.10 15.06
C ASP A 109 -13.90 6.72 15.26
N LYS A 110 -15.21 6.68 15.44
CA LYS A 110 -15.96 5.42 15.45
C LYS A 110 -15.93 4.77 14.07
N GLY A 111 -15.67 3.46 14.03
CA GLY A 111 -15.83 2.67 12.81
C GLY A 111 -14.62 1.82 12.44
N SER A 112 -14.72 1.20 11.28
CA SER A 112 -13.77 0.21 10.76
C SER A 112 -12.64 0.80 9.94
N PHE A 113 -12.58 2.13 9.78
CA PHE A 113 -11.60 2.82 8.91
C PHE A 113 -10.80 3.90 9.62
N LEU A 114 -9.63 4.20 9.04
CA LEU A 114 -8.72 5.28 9.39
C LEU A 114 -8.53 6.19 8.18
N GLY A 115 -8.19 7.45 8.44
CA GLY A 115 -8.01 8.45 7.39
C GLY A 115 -9.33 9.02 6.90
N THR A 116 -9.48 9.16 5.58
CA THR A 116 -10.70 9.70 4.99
C THR A 116 -11.88 8.73 5.11
N LYS A 117 -13.08 9.27 5.20
CA LYS A 117 -14.29 8.49 4.93
C LYS A 117 -14.45 8.31 3.43
N LEU A 118 -14.76 7.08 3.01
CA LEU A 118 -15.12 6.79 1.63
C LEU A 118 -16.48 7.41 1.31
N GLN A 119 -16.59 7.98 0.12
CA GLN A 119 -17.79 8.67 -0.36
C GLN A 119 -18.26 8.02 -1.66
N ASP A 120 -19.58 8.11 -1.92
CA ASP A 120 -20.13 7.66 -3.19
C ASP A 120 -19.47 8.39 -4.35
N GLY A 121 -19.07 7.64 -5.36
CA GLY A 121 -18.36 8.16 -6.53
C GLY A 121 -16.84 8.20 -6.39
N ASP A 122 -16.29 7.90 -5.22
CA ASP A 122 -14.83 7.80 -5.06
C ASP A 122 -14.24 6.70 -5.95
N ARG A 123 -13.16 7.03 -6.63
CA ARG A 123 -12.31 6.09 -7.33
C ARG A 123 -11.13 5.73 -6.44
N VAL A 124 -11.01 4.45 -6.13
CA VAL A 124 -10.09 3.94 -5.11
C VAL A 124 -9.03 3.04 -5.73
N VAL A 125 -7.77 3.40 -5.54
CA VAL A 125 -6.63 2.51 -5.80
C VAL A 125 -6.27 1.81 -4.50
N MET A 126 -6.18 0.48 -4.53
CA MET A 126 -5.75 -0.33 -3.40
C MET A 126 -4.30 -0.75 -3.56
N ILE A 127 -3.51 -0.62 -2.51
CA ILE A 127 -2.10 -0.99 -2.49
C ILE A 127 -1.81 -1.97 -1.36
N GLU A 128 -0.79 -2.79 -1.54
CA GLU A 128 -0.32 -3.75 -0.56
C GLU A 128 1.22 -3.83 -0.58
N ASP A 129 1.81 -4.24 0.54
CA ASP A 129 3.27 -4.39 0.65
C ASP A 129 3.78 -5.63 -0.09
N VAL A 130 3.15 -6.78 0.14
CA VAL A 130 3.47 -8.06 -0.51
C VAL A 130 2.19 -8.89 -0.70
N THR A 131 1.92 -9.26 -1.93
CA THR A 131 0.83 -10.20 -2.24
C THR A 131 1.38 -11.63 -2.30
N THR A 132 0.84 -12.51 -1.45
CA THR A 132 1.16 -13.95 -1.48
C THR A 132 0.00 -14.77 -1.98
N SER A 133 -1.06 -14.92 -1.19
CA SER A 133 -2.28 -15.66 -1.55
C SER A 133 -3.42 -14.78 -2.06
N GLY A 134 -3.31 -13.46 -1.92
CA GLY A 134 -4.40 -12.53 -2.21
C GLY A 134 -5.45 -12.39 -1.11
N LYS A 135 -5.32 -13.16 -0.02
CA LYS A 135 -6.31 -13.19 1.07
C LYS A 135 -6.60 -11.81 1.66
N SER A 136 -5.58 -10.97 1.80
CA SER A 136 -5.75 -9.60 2.30
C SER A 136 -6.72 -8.79 1.43
N MET A 137 -6.59 -8.89 0.11
CA MET A 137 -7.49 -8.22 -0.82
C MET A 137 -8.89 -8.84 -0.82
N GLU A 138 -9.00 -10.17 -0.76
CA GLU A 138 -10.29 -10.87 -0.64
C GLU A 138 -11.09 -10.41 0.58
N GLU A 139 -10.41 -10.16 1.70
CA GLU A 139 -11.04 -9.68 2.94
C GLU A 139 -11.35 -8.16 2.90
N THR A 140 -10.53 -7.38 2.22
CA THR A 140 -10.58 -5.92 2.28
C THR A 140 -11.47 -5.30 1.21
N VAL A 141 -11.50 -5.85 0.00
CA VAL A 141 -12.35 -5.34 -1.10
C VAL A 141 -13.83 -5.28 -0.71
N PRO A 142 -14.43 -6.32 -0.09
CA PRO A 142 -15.83 -6.23 0.36
C PRO A 142 -16.07 -5.13 1.39
N LYS A 143 -15.11 -4.88 2.29
CA LYS A 143 -15.22 -3.79 3.29
C LYS A 143 -15.25 -2.42 2.60
N VAL A 144 -14.36 -2.20 1.65
CA VAL A 144 -14.30 -0.94 0.88
C VAL A 144 -15.58 -0.71 0.10
N ARG A 145 -16.08 -1.73 -0.59
CA ARG A 145 -17.34 -1.67 -1.35
C ARG A 145 -18.58 -1.52 -0.47
N GLY A 146 -18.53 -2.05 0.76
CA GLY A 146 -19.60 -1.92 1.73
C GLY A 146 -19.66 -0.55 2.42
N ALA A 147 -18.58 0.21 2.40
CA ALA A 147 -18.49 1.51 3.07
C ALA A 147 -19.20 2.63 2.29
N ALA A 148 -19.13 2.59 0.97
CA ALA A 148 -19.77 3.55 0.07
C ALA A 148 -19.84 2.95 -1.34
N ASN A 149 -20.57 3.61 -2.25
CA ASN A 149 -20.64 3.23 -3.66
C ASN A 149 -19.40 3.74 -4.40
N VAL A 150 -18.30 3.01 -4.29
CA VAL A 150 -16.99 3.36 -4.84
C VAL A 150 -16.64 2.49 -6.05
N GLU A 151 -15.77 3.03 -6.91
CA GLU A 151 -15.12 2.28 -7.98
C GLU A 151 -13.69 1.90 -7.53
N ILE A 152 -13.37 0.61 -7.48
CA ILE A 152 -12.00 0.14 -7.30
C ILE A 152 -11.38 0.02 -8.69
N VAL A 153 -10.35 0.82 -8.95
CA VAL A 153 -9.66 0.91 -10.23
C VAL A 153 -8.41 0.08 -10.26
#